data_77f34441d004b3ea6058b76f492f649c
#
_entry.id   77f34441d004b3ea6058b76f492f649c
#
_cell.length_a   1.000
_cell.length_b   1.000
_cell.length_c   1.000
_cell.angle_alpha   90.00
_cell.angle_beta   90.00
_cell.angle_gamma   90.00
#
_symmetry.space_group_name_H-M   'P 1'
#
loop_
_entity.id
_entity.type
_entity.pdbx_description
1 polymer ?
#
loop_
_entity_poly.entity_id
_entity_poly.type
_entity_poly.pdbx_seq_one_letter_code
_entity_poly.pdbx_strand_id
1 'polypeptide(L)'
;DELIMGQVLTAGAGQNPARQAAIQAGLPIEKTAHLINQVCGSGLRAVVAGHQAILSNDSNIVVAGGQESMSNSPHAINFRNNEKLKESNLIDTMIKDGLWDAFNDYHMGVTAENIAKKWKISRKDQDNFALSSQIKAEKAQKNGKFKNEIVPISISSNDKKNQFDIDEHPRTGMTLEKLTKLNPVFKKDGTVTAGNSSGINDGAAAVILMSENEAIKRNLDPLA
;
A
#
# COMPACT_ATOMS: atom_id res chain seq x y z
N ASP A 1 12.86 -3.77 19.62
CA ASP A 1 12.14 -4.75 20.45
C ASP A 1 11.14 -5.53 19.62
N GLU A 2 10.39 -4.89 18.72
CA GLU A 2 9.45 -5.57 17.85
C GLU A 2 9.30 -4.90 16.48
N LEU A 3 8.71 -5.64 15.53
CA LEU A 3 8.32 -5.13 14.22
C LEU A 3 6.80 -5.27 14.05
N ILE A 4 6.13 -4.17 13.67
CA ILE A 4 4.69 -4.14 13.41
C ILE A 4 4.47 -3.67 11.98
N MET A 5 3.86 -4.51 11.14
CA MET A 5 3.59 -4.19 9.74
C MET A 5 2.10 -4.22 9.43
N GLY A 6 1.62 -3.21 8.73
CA GLY A 6 0.31 -3.24 8.11
C GLY A 6 0.35 -4.06 6.82
N GLN A 7 -0.59 -4.98 6.66
CA GLN A 7 -0.78 -5.72 5.41
C GLN A 7 -2.20 -6.23 5.31
N VAL A 8 -2.81 -6.12 4.14
CA VAL A 8 -4.18 -6.57 3.87
C VAL A 8 -4.19 -7.92 3.18
N LEU A 9 -3.41 -8.07 2.11
CA LEU A 9 -3.41 -9.22 1.22
C LEU A 9 -2.39 -10.26 1.69
N THR A 10 -2.84 -11.20 2.51
CA THR A 10 -1.98 -12.22 3.12
C THR A 10 -2.19 -13.63 2.55
N ALA A 11 -3.13 -13.80 1.63
CA ALA A 11 -3.41 -15.10 1.02
C ALA A 11 -2.17 -15.64 0.29
N GLY A 12 -1.72 -16.84 0.66
CA GLY A 12 -0.54 -17.47 0.07
C GLY A 12 0.82 -16.84 0.44
N ALA A 13 0.86 -15.80 1.25
CA ALA A 13 2.10 -15.11 1.63
C ALA A 13 2.94 -15.85 2.71
N GLY A 14 2.50 -17.01 3.15
CA GLY A 14 3.14 -17.80 4.20
C GLY A 14 2.76 -17.36 5.60
N GLN A 15 3.42 -17.96 6.59
CA GLN A 15 3.16 -17.64 8.00
C GLN A 15 3.71 -16.26 8.35
N ASN A 16 2.86 -15.39 8.88
CA ASN A 16 3.23 -14.09 9.44
C ASN A 16 4.26 -13.34 8.58
N PRO A 17 3.85 -12.70 7.47
CA PRO A 17 4.77 -11.96 6.59
C PRO A 17 5.61 -10.89 7.28
N ALA A 18 5.11 -10.27 8.38
CA ALA A 18 5.92 -9.37 9.18
C ALA A 18 7.11 -10.10 9.85
N ARG A 19 6.88 -11.32 10.35
CA ARG A 19 7.96 -12.13 10.91
C ARG A 19 8.98 -12.53 9.85
N GLN A 20 8.51 -12.87 8.65
CA GLN A 20 9.40 -13.17 7.53
C GLN A 20 10.27 -11.95 7.18
N ALA A 21 9.67 -10.77 7.09
CA ALA A 21 10.38 -9.52 6.84
C ALA A 21 11.40 -9.21 7.95
N ALA A 22 11.02 -9.38 9.23
CA ALA A 22 11.91 -9.16 10.37
C ALA A 22 13.18 -10.02 10.29
N ILE A 23 13.03 -11.32 10.04
CA ILE A 23 14.16 -12.26 9.96
C ILE A 23 15.03 -11.97 8.73
N GLN A 24 14.41 -11.71 7.57
CA GLN A 24 15.15 -11.37 6.35
C GLN A 24 15.91 -10.04 6.46
N ALA A 25 15.37 -9.09 7.23
CA ALA A 25 16.04 -7.82 7.54
C ALA A 25 17.16 -7.96 8.59
N GLY A 26 17.34 -9.15 9.19
CA GLY A 26 18.38 -9.39 10.19
C GLY A 26 18.01 -8.97 11.62
N LEU A 27 16.71 -8.79 11.91
CA LEU A 27 16.30 -8.60 13.30
C LEU A 27 16.60 -9.89 14.10
N PRO A 28 17.05 -9.74 15.36
CA PRO A 28 17.32 -10.91 16.21
C PRO A 28 16.09 -11.82 16.35
N ILE A 29 16.32 -13.13 16.38
CA ILE A 29 15.25 -14.13 16.37
C ILE A 29 14.35 -14.10 17.62
N GLU A 30 14.84 -13.57 18.71
CA GLU A 30 14.10 -13.38 19.97
C GLU A 30 13.14 -12.17 19.93
N LYS A 31 13.25 -11.30 18.93
CA LYS A 31 12.35 -10.16 18.78
C LYS A 31 11.04 -10.58 18.12
N THR A 32 9.95 -10.01 18.58
CA THR A 32 8.61 -10.33 18.07
C THR A 32 8.27 -9.56 16.79
N ALA A 33 7.34 -10.10 16.03
CA ALA A 33 6.79 -9.39 14.88
C ALA A 33 5.34 -9.81 14.65
N HIS A 34 4.48 -8.87 14.26
CA HIS A 34 3.08 -9.17 13.94
C HIS A 34 2.53 -8.25 12.85
N LEU A 35 1.40 -8.69 12.26
CA LEU A 35 0.66 -7.95 11.26
C LEU A 35 -0.57 -7.28 11.85
N ILE A 36 -0.92 -6.12 11.30
CA ILE A 36 -2.19 -5.44 11.53
C ILE A 36 -2.93 -5.32 10.21
N ASN A 37 -4.21 -5.66 10.22
CA ASN A 37 -5.11 -5.37 9.10
C ASN A 37 -6.24 -4.44 9.57
N GLN A 38 -6.19 -3.22 9.08
CA GLN A 38 -7.24 -2.20 9.18
C GLN A 38 -7.48 -1.62 7.78
N VAL A 39 -7.48 -2.49 6.78
CA VAL A 39 -7.56 -2.18 5.35
C VAL A 39 -6.54 -1.08 4.98
N CYS A 40 -6.91 -0.04 4.25
CA CYS A 40 -5.99 1.04 3.83
C CYS A 40 -5.33 1.80 4.99
N GLY A 41 -5.86 1.70 6.20
CA GLY A 41 -5.31 2.31 7.42
C GLY A 41 -4.24 1.48 8.14
N SER A 42 -3.90 0.28 7.64
CA SER A 42 -3.06 -0.69 8.35
C SER A 42 -1.67 -0.17 8.68
N GLY A 43 -1.00 0.47 7.73
CA GLY A 43 0.36 1.02 7.94
C GLY A 43 0.39 2.11 9.01
N LEU A 44 -0.56 3.06 8.97
CA LEU A 44 -0.69 4.07 10.01
C LEU A 44 -1.07 3.46 11.36
N ARG A 45 -1.93 2.43 11.35
CA ARG A 45 -2.28 1.71 12.59
C ARG A 45 -1.08 0.99 13.21
N ALA A 46 -0.16 0.47 12.40
CA ALA A 46 1.09 -0.11 12.88
C ALA A 46 1.95 0.93 13.61
N VAL A 47 2.06 2.15 13.05
CA VAL A 47 2.76 3.27 13.71
C VAL A 47 2.09 3.63 15.04
N VAL A 48 0.75 3.73 15.07
CA VAL A 48 -0.01 4.01 16.31
C VAL A 48 0.22 2.91 17.35
N ALA A 49 0.21 1.64 16.96
CA ALA A 49 0.46 0.53 17.87
C ALA A 49 1.89 0.55 18.44
N GLY A 50 2.88 0.82 17.60
CA GLY A 50 4.27 0.99 18.05
C GLY A 50 4.43 2.15 19.03
N HIS A 51 3.78 3.29 18.77
CA HIS A 51 3.74 4.40 19.72
C HIS A 51 3.11 4.00 21.06
N GLN A 52 1.99 3.25 21.03
CA GLN A 52 1.33 2.75 22.25
C GLN A 52 2.22 1.79 23.04
N ALA A 53 2.94 0.88 22.36
CA ALA A 53 3.88 -0.03 23.00
C ALA A 53 5.03 0.72 23.72
N ILE A 54 5.53 1.82 23.15
CA ILE A 54 6.55 2.66 23.77
C ILE A 54 5.96 3.42 24.99
N LEU A 55 4.76 3.98 24.86
CA LEU A 55 4.11 4.69 25.98
C LEU A 55 3.78 3.78 27.17
N SER A 56 3.47 2.51 26.92
CA SER A 56 3.21 1.52 27.99
C SER A 56 4.49 0.91 28.58
N ASN A 57 5.66 1.29 28.09
CA ASN A 57 6.97 0.70 28.43
C ASN A 57 7.07 -0.81 28.08
N ASP A 58 6.27 -1.29 27.15
CA ASP A 58 6.35 -2.65 26.62
C ASP A 58 7.52 -2.80 25.64
N SER A 59 7.81 -1.75 24.89
CA SER A 59 8.93 -1.65 23.96
C SER A 59 9.65 -0.32 24.08
N ASN A 60 10.96 -0.32 23.84
CA ASN A 60 11.76 0.92 23.76
C ASN A 60 11.96 1.37 22.31
N ILE A 61 12.05 0.42 21.40
CA ILE A 61 12.27 0.66 19.97
C ILE A 61 11.35 -0.26 19.18
N VAL A 62 10.56 0.31 18.28
CA VAL A 62 9.64 -0.41 17.40
C VAL A 62 9.93 -0.03 15.96
N VAL A 63 10.05 -1.01 15.08
CA VAL A 63 9.98 -0.79 13.63
C VAL A 63 8.51 -0.93 13.22
N ALA A 64 7.93 0.11 12.66
CA ALA A 64 6.53 0.13 12.26
C ALA A 64 6.38 0.56 10.79
N GLY A 65 5.43 -0.01 10.08
CA GLY A 65 5.22 0.35 8.69
C GLY A 65 4.13 -0.44 8.01
N GLY A 66 4.26 -0.61 6.72
CA GLY A 66 3.35 -1.40 5.90
C GLY A 66 4.05 -2.02 4.71
N GLN A 67 3.51 -3.10 4.24
CA GLN A 67 3.96 -3.82 3.04
C GLN A 67 2.75 -4.39 2.31
N GLU A 68 2.76 -4.38 0.99
CA GLU A 68 1.71 -4.96 0.18
C GLU A 68 2.26 -5.38 -1.18
N SER A 69 1.87 -6.54 -1.68
CA SER A 69 2.11 -6.94 -3.05
C SER A 69 0.78 -7.28 -3.72
N MET A 70 0.18 -6.29 -4.33
CA MET A 70 -1.11 -6.44 -5.01
C MET A 70 -0.97 -7.28 -6.28
N SER A 71 0.16 -7.15 -6.99
CA SER A 71 0.42 -7.88 -8.23
C SER A 71 0.59 -9.39 -8.02
N ASN A 72 1.03 -9.82 -6.82
CA ASN A 72 1.20 -11.22 -6.46
C ASN A 72 0.02 -11.81 -5.68
N SER A 73 -1.08 -11.06 -5.54
CA SER A 73 -2.26 -11.56 -4.86
C SER A 73 -2.88 -12.74 -5.63
N PRO A 74 -3.02 -13.93 -5.02
CA PRO A 74 -3.48 -15.12 -5.73
C PRO A 74 -4.99 -15.10 -5.95
N HIS A 75 -5.45 -15.92 -6.89
CA HIS A 75 -6.83 -16.34 -6.92
C HIS A 75 -7.03 -17.53 -5.99
N ALA A 76 -8.11 -17.52 -5.21
CA ALA A 76 -8.45 -18.55 -4.25
C ALA A 76 -9.73 -19.30 -4.66
N ILE A 77 -9.80 -20.55 -4.22
CA ILE A 77 -11.00 -21.37 -4.35
C ILE A 77 -11.25 -22.11 -3.04
N ASN A 78 -12.52 -22.22 -2.63
CA ASN A 78 -12.90 -23.03 -1.49
C ASN A 78 -13.01 -24.50 -1.91
N PHE A 79 -11.94 -25.28 -1.67
CA PHE A 79 -11.82 -26.66 -2.14
C PHE A 79 -12.00 -27.71 -1.04
N ARG A 80 -12.07 -27.32 0.24
CA ARG A 80 -12.17 -28.25 1.35
C ARG A 80 -13.52 -29.00 1.42
N ASN A 81 -14.54 -28.49 0.74
CA ASN A 81 -15.91 -29.05 0.74
C ASN A 81 -16.16 -30.05 -0.40
N ASN A 82 -15.13 -30.62 -1.03
CA ASN A 82 -15.23 -31.56 -2.16
C ASN A 82 -16.01 -31.04 -3.39
N GLU A 83 -16.08 -29.73 -3.58
CA GLU A 83 -16.64 -29.15 -4.79
C GLU A 83 -15.74 -29.44 -5.99
N LYS A 84 -16.39 -29.72 -7.16
CA LYS A 84 -15.62 -29.88 -8.40
C LYS A 84 -15.01 -28.54 -8.80
N LEU A 85 -13.70 -28.57 -9.08
CA LEU A 85 -12.97 -27.41 -9.59
C LEU A 85 -13.63 -26.89 -10.88
N LYS A 86 -14.09 -25.65 -10.82
CA LYS A 86 -14.53 -24.89 -12.00
C LYS A 86 -13.78 -23.55 -11.97
N GLU A 87 -13.34 -23.12 -13.13
CA GLU A 87 -12.65 -21.83 -13.28
C GLU A 87 -13.51 -20.64 -12.80
N SER A 88 -14.83 -20.75 -12.96
CA SER A 88 -15.82 -19.78 -12.47
C SER A 88 -15.88 -19.63 -10.95
N ASN A 89 -15.23 -20.52 -10.19
CA ASN A 89 -15.20 -20.47 -8.72
C ASN A 89 -13.94 -19.79 -8.18
N LEU A 90 -13.04 -19.32 -9.07
CA LEU A 90 -11.84 -18.58 -8.65
C LEU A 90 -12.24 -17.20 -8.16
N ILE A 91 -11.74 -16.85 -6.98
CA ILE A 91 -11.95 -15.56 -6.33
C ILE A 91 -10.63 -14.78 -6.39
N ASP A 92 -10.62 -13.64 -7.05
CA ASP A 92 -9.52 -12.70 -6.98
C ASP A 92 -9.42 -12.13 -5.55
N THR A 93 -8.38 -12.53 -4.82
CA THR A 93 -8.23 -12.13 -3.41
C THR A 93 -7.86 -10.66 -3.26
N MET A 94 -7.21 -10.04 -4.25
CA MET A 94 -6.95 -8.61 -4.25
C MET A 94 -8.25 -7.80 -4.25
N ILE A 95 -9.18 -8.18 -5.13
CA ILE A 95 -10.50 -7.54 -5.21
C ILE A 95 -11.32 -7.87 -3.97
N LYS A 96 -11.44 -9.15 -3.63
CA LYS A 96 -12.33 -9.62 -2.56
C LYS A 96 -11.95 -9.09 -1.18
N ASP A 97 -10.67 -9.12 -0.85
CA ASP A 97 -10.17 -8.79 0.49
C ASP A 97 -9.73 -7.32 0.63
N GLY A 98 -9.32 -6.68 -0.47
CA GLY A 98 -8.79 -5.32 -0.45
C GLY A 98 -9.69 -4.25 -1.05
N LEU A 99 -10.52 -4.57 -2.06
CA LEU A 99 -11.20 -3.57 -2.88
C LEU A 99 -12.72 -3.72 -2.93
N TRP A 100 -13.29 -4.71 -2.24
CA TRP A 100 -14.72 -4.99 -2.22
C TRP A 100 -15.36 -4.58 -0.90
N ASP A 101 -16.40 -3.75 -0.96
CA ASP A 101 -17.20 -3.41 0.22
C ASP A 101 -18.03 -4.64 0.63
N ALA A 102 -17.66 -5.25 1.75
CA ALA A 102 -18.30 -6.47 2.25
C ALA A 102 -19.75 -6.25 2.76
N PHE A 103 -20.12 -5.01 3.02
CA PHE A 103 -21.44 -4.65 3.57
C PHE A 103 -22.43 -4.24 2.49
N ASN A 104 -21.94 -3.51 1.48
CA ASN A 104 -22.77 -2.95 0.42
C ASN A 104 -22.62 -3.71 -0.91
N ASP A 105 -21.75 -4.72 -0.95
CA ASP A 105 -21.54 -5.63 -2.07
C ASP A 105 -21.18 -4.93 -3.40
N TYR A 106 -20.18 -4.03 -3.34
CA TYR A 106 -19.64 -3.38 -4.53
C TYR A 106 -18.16 -3.00 -4.39
N HIS A 107 -17.50 -2.77 -5.53
CA HIS A 107 -16.10 -2.37 -5.60
C HIS A 107 -15.88 -0.95 -5.07
N MET A 108 -14.69 -0.66 -4.50
CA MET A 108 -14.32 0.67 -4.00
C MET A 108 -14.44 1.79 -5.03
N GLY A 109 -14.30 1.49 -6.32
CA GLY A 109 -14.57 2.46 -7.39
C GLY A 109 -16.02 2.93 -7.42
N VAL A 110 -16.97 2.07 -7.04
CA VAL A 110 -18.37 2.47 -6.88
C VAL A 110 -18.55 3.36 -5.65
N THR A 111 -17.78 3.15 -4.58
CA THR A 111 -17.72 4.06 -3.44
C THR A 111 -17.28 5.46 -3.88
N ALA A 112 -16.26 5.56 -4.73
CA ALA A 112 -15.81 6.83 -5.29
C ALA A 112 -16.91 7.51 -6.12
N GLU A 113 -17.64 6.76 -6.95
CA GLU A 113 -18.80 7.29 -7.69
C GLU A 113 -19.94 7.78 -6.75
N ASN A 114 -20.17 7.06 -5.64
CA ASN A 114 -21.17 7.47 -4.66
C ASN A 114 -20.75 8.79 -3.96
N ILE A 115 -19.47 8.99 -3.68
CA ILE A 115 -18.91 10.23 -3.15
C ILE A 115 -19.06 11.36 -4.17
N ALA A 116 -18.66 11.12 -5.42
CA ALA A 116 -18.80 12.11 -6.50
C ALA A 116 -20.25 12.57 -6.64
N LYS A 117 -21.21 11.66 -6.63
CA LYS A 117 -22.64 11.96 -6.68
C LYS A 117 -23.12 12.75 -5.45
N LYS A 118 -22.76 12.29 -4.25
CA LYS A 118 -23.23 12.90 -2.98
C LYS A 118 -22.76 14.33 -2.83
N TRP A 119 -21.50 14.62 -3.17
CA TRP A 119 -20.91 15.95 -3.04
C TRP A 119 -20.86 16.74 -4.35
N LYS A 120 -21.50 16.23 -5.41
CA LYS A 120 -21.57 16.87 -6.73
C LYS A 120 -20.18 17.20 -7.30
N ILE A 121 -19.21 16.31 -7.10
CA ILE A 121 -17.86 16.46 -7.65
C ILE A 121 -17.90 16.05 -9.12
N SER A 122 -17.65 17.00 -10.00
CA SER A 122 -17.72 16.74 -11.45
C SER A 122 -16.53 15.91 -11.94
N ARG A 123 -16.69 15.26 -13.09
CA ARG A 123 -15.59 14.60 -13.80
C ARG A 123 -14.43 15.56 -14.05
N LYS A 124 -14.72 16.81 -14.40
CA LYS A 124 -13.72 17.85 -14.63
C LYS A 124 -12.91 18.16 -13.37
N ASP A 125 -13.56 18.25 -12.21
CA ASP A 125 -12.87 18.48 -10.94
C ASP A 125 -11.94 17.31 -10.59
N GLN A 126 -12.41 16.07 -10.78
CA GLN A 126 -11.62 14.86 -10.56
C GLN A 126 -10.39 14.80 -11.48
N ASP A 127 -10.57 15.08 -12.77
CA ASP A 127 -9.46 15.10 -13.74
C ASP A 127 -8.47 16.23 -13.45
N ASN A 128 -8.92 17.42 -13.07
CA ASN A 128 -8.06 18.52 -12.67
C ASN A 128 -7.24 18.20 -11.41
N PHE A 129 -7.86 17.56 -10.42
CA PHE A 129 -7.17 17.13 -9.22
C PHE A 129 -6.11 16.06 -9.56
N ALA A 130 -6.46 15.07 -10.37
CA ALA A 130 -5.53 14.03 -10.83
C ALA A 130 -4.35 14.64 -11.63
N LEU A 131 -4.61 15.58 -12.53
CA LEU A 131 -3.56 16.28 -13.26
C LEU A 131 -2.62 17.03 -12.32
N SER A 132 -3.18 17.79 -11.36
CA SER A 132 -2.38 18.49 -10.36
C SER A 132 -1.49 17.54 -9.55
N SER A 133 -2.03 16.36 -9.17
CA SER A 133 -1.28 15.32 -8.47
C SER A 133 -0.12 14.78 -9.32
N GLN A 134 -0.35 14.47 -10.60
CA GLN A 134 0.69 13.98 -11.51
C GLN A 134 1.80 15.03 -11.71
N ILE A 135 1.45 16.30 -11.90
CA ILE A 135 2.43 17.39 -12.05
C ILE A 135 3.28 17.55 -10.80
N LYS A 136 2.66 17.47 -9.60
CA LYS A 136 3.38 17.54 -8.32
C LYS A 136 4.33 16.35 -8.14
N ALA A 137 3.90 15.13 -8.45
CA ALA A 137 4.72 13.93 -8.38
C ALA A 137 5.91 14.01 -9.34
N GLU A 138 5.68 14.36 -10.60
CA GLU A 138 6.72 14.55 -11.61
C GLU A 138 7.77 15.59 -11.17
N LYS A 139 7.31 16.73 -10.66
CA LYS A 139 8.21 17.77 -10.14
C LYS A 139 9.01 17.29 -8.94
N ALA A 140 8.39 16.56 -8.01
CA ALA A 140 9.06 16.01 -6.84
C ALA A 140 10.13 14.98 -7.22
N GLN A 141 9.81 14.06 -8.14
CA GLN A 141 10.78 13.10 -8.67
C GLN A 141 11.96 13.78 -9.37
N LYS A 142 11.69 14.72 -10.29
CA LYS A 142 12.74 15.47 -11.02
C LYS A 142 13.65 16.27 -10.07
N ASN A 143 13.11 16.77 -8.97
CA ASN A 143 13.87 17.51 -7.96
C ASN A 143 14.53 16.60 -6.90
N GLY A 144 14.45 15.28 -7.05
CA GLY A 144 15.06 14.31 -6.13
C GLY A 144 14.48 14.33 -4.72
N LYS A 145 13.23 14.78 -4.53
CA LYS A 145 12.61 14.91 -3.21
C LYS A 145 12.49 13.58 -2.45
N PHE A 146 12.39 12.46 -3.17
CA PHE A 146 12.28 11.13 -2.58
C PHE A 146 13.61 10.38 -2.44
N LYS A 147 14.73 10.97 -2.92
CA LYS A 147 16.02 10.27 -2.99
C LYS A 147 16.53 9.76 -1.64
N ASN A 148 16.27 10.49 -0.55
CA ASN A 148 16.75 10.14 0.78
C ASN A 148 15.88 9.09 1.50
N GLU A 149 14.70 8.80 0.99
CA GLU A 149 13.73 7.86 1.58
C GLU A 149 13.56 6.57 0.77
N ILE A 150 13.89 6.59 -0.53
CA ILE A 150 13.82 5.39 -1.37
C ILE A 150 15.03 4.48 -1.11
N VAL A 151 14.74 3.22 -0.77
CA VAL A 151 15.72 2.15 -0.68
C VAL A 151 15.72 1.38 -2.00
N PRO A 152 16.81 1.45 -2.80
CA PRO A 152 16.89 0.75 -4.08
C PRO A 152 16.83 -0.77 -3.90
N ILE A 153 16.04 -1.45 -4.76
CA ILE A 153 15.91 -2.91 -4.76
C ILE A 153 16.61 -3.47 -6.00
N SER A 154 17.45 -4.48 -5.79
CA SER A 154 18.10 -5.20 -6.91
C SER A 154 17.12 -6.21 -7.49
N ILE A 155 16.74 -6.02 -8.76
CA ILE A 155 15.93 -6.97 -9.52
C ILE A 155 16.84 -7.75 -10.44
N SER A 156 16.84 -9.08 -10.31
CA SER A 156 17.54 -9.97 -11.22
C SER A 156 16.61 -10.42 -12.35
N SER A 157 16.86 -9.98 -13.56
CA SER A 157 16.18 -10.44 -14.77
C SER A 157 17.22 -10.77 -15.83
N ASN A 158 17.20 -12.00 -16.35
CA ASN A 158 18.04 -12.45 -17.47
C ASN A 158 19.52 -12.06 -17.31
N ASP A 159 20.16 -12.45 -16.21
CA ASP A 159 21.58 -12.22 -15.88
C ASP A 159 22.00 -10.74 -15.75
N LYS A 160 21.06 -9.80 -15.76
CA LYS A 160 21.31 -8.39 -15.46
C LYS A 160 20.72 -8.00 -14.12
N LYS A 161 21.58 -7.48 -13.23
CA LYS A 161 21.14 -6.81 -12.01
C LYS A 161 20.74 -5.38 -12.37
N ASN A 162 19.45 -5.11 -12.36
CA ASN A 162 18.92 -3.75 -12.48
C ASN A 162 18.54 -3.23 -11.09
N GLN A 163 18.87 -1.99 -10.81
CA GLN A 163 18.39 -1.29 -9.61
C GLN A 163 17.00 -0.74 -9.91
N PHE A 164 16.04 -1.04 -9.02
CA PHE A 164 14.70 -0.45 -9.01
C PHE A 164 14.65 0.59 -7.89
N ASP A 165 14.68 1.86 -8.25
CA ASP A 165 14.81 3.01 -7.35
C ASP A 165 13.91 4.19 -7.73
N ILE A 166 12.99 4.00 -8.68
CA ILE A 166 12.06 5.01 -9.17
C ILE A 166 10.66 4.44 -9.20
N ASP A 167 9.69 5.16 -8.63
CA ASP A 167 8.28 4.79 -8.73
C ASP A 167 7.79 4.87 -10.19
N GLU A 168 7.27 3.78 -10.71
CA GLU A 168 6.83 3.65 -12.11
C GLU A 168 5.42 4.19 -12.35
N HIS A 169 4.60 4.30 -11.30
CA HIS A 169 3.20 4.70 -11.42
C HIS A 169 2.99 6.14 -11.90
N PRO A 170 3.76 7.15 -11.44
CA PRO A 170 3.62 8.53 -11.92
C PRO A 170 3.85 8.63 -13.43
N ARG A 171 2.95 9.33 -14.12
CA ARG A 171 2.98 9.47 -15.58
C ARG A 171 3.52 10.83 -16.00
N THR A 172 4.75 10.85 -16.50
CA THR A 172 5.40 12.07 -17.01
C THR A 172 4.62 12.67 -18.20
N GLY A 173 4.49 13.98 -18.21
CA GLY A 173 3.83 14.71 -19.31
C GLY A 173 2.33 14.43 -19.40
N MET A 174 1.65 14.22 -18.28
CA MET A 174 0.20 14.10 -18.24
C MET A 174 -0.45 15.45 -18.62
N THR A 175 -1.56 15.38 -19.36
CA THR A 175 -2.36 16.55 -19.75
C THR A 175 -3.84 16.31 -19.47
N LEU A 176 -4.60 17.38 -19.31
CA LEU A 176 -6.04 17.30 -19.10
C LEU A 176 -6.73 16.61 -20.30
N GLU A 177 -6.26 16.89 -21.52
CA GLU A 177 -6.78 16.26 -22.74
C GLU A 177 -6.64 14.73 -22.72
N LYS A 178 -5.52 14.21 -22.21
CA LYS A 178 -5.33 12.75 -22.05
C LYS A 178 -6.30 12.16 -21.04
N LEU A 179 -6.52 12.85 -19.92
CA LEU A 179 -7.43 12.40 -18.87
C LEU A 179 -8.89 12.39 -19.33
N THR A 180 -9.34 13.45 -20.01
CA THR A 180 -10.73 13.58 -20.47
C THR A 180 -11.14 12.51 -21.49
N LYS A 181 -10.18 11.93 -22.23
CA LYS A 181 -10.41 10.83 -23.19
C LYS A 181 -10.65 9.47 -22.55
N LEU A 182 -10.38 9.32 -21.24
CA LEU A 182 -10.53 8.05 -20.55
C LEU A 182 -12.00 7.77 -20.24
N ASN A 183 -12.40 6.51 -20.45
CA ASN A 183 -13.75 6.06 -20.13
C ASN A 183 -13.91 5.75 -18.64
N PRO A 184 -15.11 5.93 -18.08
CA PRO A 184 -15.44 5.42 -16.75
C PRO A 184 -15.25 3.92 -16.65
N VAL A 185 -14.77 3.43 -15.51
CA VAL A 185 -14.41 2.01 -15.31
C VAL A 185 -15.46 1.26 -14.49
N PHE A 186 -16.09 1.91 -13.52
CA PHE A 186 -16.92 1.25 -12.53
C PHE A 186 -18.42 1.39 -12.77
N LYS A 187 -18.86 2.42 -13.47
CA LYS A 187 -20.26 2.64 -13.89
C LYS A 187 -20.28 3.13 -15.33
N LYS A 188 -21.26 2.69 -16.12
CA LYS A 188 -21.43 3.06 -17.53
C LYS A 188 -21.46 4.59 -17.75
N ASP A 189 -22.20 5.30 -16.88
CA ASP A 189 -22.32 6.78 -16.91
C ASP A 189 -21.60 7.38 -15.71
N GLY A 190 -20.45 6.80 -15.32
CA GLY A 190 -19.65 7.22 -14.17
C GLY A 190 -18.67 8.33 -14.51
N THR A 191 -17.91 8.69 -13.50
CA THR A 191 -16.90 9.76 -13.55
C THR A 191 -15.50 9.28 -13.20
N VAL A 192 -15.40 8.11 -12.54
CA VAL A 192 -14.13 7.53 -12.08
C VAL A 192 -13.47 6.73 -13.19
N THR A 193 -12.25 7.09 -13.53
CA THR A 193 -11.46 6.50 -14.63
C THR A 193 -10.12 5.99 -14.13
N ALA A 194 -9.38 5.26 -14.96
CA ALA A 194 -8.01 4.85 -14.66
C ALA A 194 -7.05 6.04 -14.46
N GLY A 195 -7.39 7.24 -14.92
CA GLY A 195 -6.57 8.44 -14.79
C GLY A 195 -6.83 9.24 -13.52
N ASN A 196 -7.99 9.10 -12.90
CA ASN A 196 -8.37 9.80 -11.67
C ASN A 196 -8.66 8.86 -10.48
N SER A 197 -8.23 7.60 -10.56
CA SER A 197 -8.26 6.61 -9.50
C SER A 197 -6.84 6.11 -9.17
N SER A 198 -6.70 5.47 -8.02
CA SER A 198 -5.43 4.83 -7.62
C SER A 198 -5.09 3.66 -8.53
N GLY A 199 -3.80 3.41 -8.71
CA GLY A 199 -3.30 2.21 -9.38
C GLY A 199 -3.25 0.99 -8.46
N ILE A 200 -2.97 -0.16 -9.06
CA ILE A 200 -2.58 -1.38 -8.37
C ILE A 200 -1.05 -1.32 -8.23
N ASN A 201 -0.56 -1.24 -7.00
CA ASN A 201 0.86 -1.01 -6.73
C ASN A 201 1.39 -1.98 -5.69
N ASP A 202 2.65 -2.38 -5.85
CA ASP A 202 3.43 -3.06 -4.83
C ASP A 202 4.29 -2.05 -4.10
N GLY A 203 4.50 -2.23 -2.80
CA GLY A 203 5.34 -1.32 -2.05
C GLY A 203 5.48 -1.71 -0.59
N ALA A 204 6.50 -1.13 0.04
CA ALA A 204 6.72 -1.22 1.48
C ALA A 204 7.38 0.07 1.98
N ALA A 205 7.05 0.43 3.21
CA ALA A 205 7.70 1.53 3.91
C ALA A 205 7.75 1.22 5.41
N ALA A 206 8.81 1.70 6.07
CA ALA A 206 8.96 1.52 7.51
C ALA A 206 9.58 2.77 8.15
N VAL A 207 9.22 3.00 9.41
CA VAL A 207 9.81 4.00 10.28
C VAL A 207 10.28 3.33 11.57
N ILE A 208 11.28 3.92 12.22
CA ILE A 208 11.71 3.49 13.54
C ILE A 208 11.12 4.46 14.56
N LEU A 209 10.45 3.91 15.55
CA LEU A 209 9.87 4.63 16.68
C LEU A 209 10.68 4.32 17.93
N MET A 210 10.94 5.32 18.75
CA MET A 210 11.58 5.13 20.05
C MET A 210 11.18 6.26 21.01
N SER A 211 11.42 6.06 22.32
CA SER A 211 11.25 7.15 23.28
C SER A 211 12.31 8.22 23.07
N GLU A 212 12.03 9.46 23.47
CA GLU A 212 13.00 10.57 23.45
C GLU A 212 14.28 10.22 24.21
N ASN A 213 14.15 9.60 25.37
CA ASN A 213 15.30 9.17 26.17
C ASN A 213 16.19 8.17 25.42
N GLU A 214 15.60 7.25 24.65
CA GLU A 214 16.37 6.29 23.87
C GLU A 214 17.04 6.94 22.66
N ALA A 215 16.41 7.93 22.03
CA ALA A 215 17.00 8.73 20.96
C ALA A 215 18.22 9.52 21.47
N ILE A 216 18.09 10.21 22.60
CA ILE A 216 19.17 10.96 23.25
C ILE A 216 20.34 10.03 23.59
N LYS A 217 20.06 8.90 24.25
CA LYS A 217 21.07 7.90 24.62
C LYS A 217 21.88 7.39 23.43
N ARG A 218 21.24 7.30 22.25
CA ARG A 218 21.87 6.85 21.00
C ARG A 218 22.42 7.98 20.14
N ASN A 219 22.32 9.22 20.60
CA ASN A 219 22.74 10.41 19.86
C ASN A 219 22.09 10.48 18.47
N LEU A 220 20.79 10.21 18.41
CA LEU A 220 19.98 10.26 17.18
C LEU A 220 19.17 11.56 17.14
N ASP A 221 19.09 12.16 15.97
CA ASP A 221 18.27 13.34 15.70
C ASP A 221 16.91 12.88 15.13
N PRO A 222 15.78 13.11 15.83
CA PRO A 222 14.48 12.67 15.38
C PRO A 222 14.03 13.42 14.12
N LEU A 223 13.29 12.77 13.24
CA LEU A 223 12.68 13.40 12.07
C LEU A 223 11.43 14.23 12.44
N ALA A 224 10.75 13.87 13.53
CA ALA A 224 9.54 14.54 14.04
C ALA A 224 9.41 14.35 15.55
#